data_689f9618f49b3bcd5345fc94c5c59e99
#
_entry.id   689f9618f49b3bcd5345fc94c5c59e99
#
_cell.length_a   1.000
_cell.length_b   1.000
_cell.length_c   1.000
_cell.angle_alpha   90.00
_cell.angle_beta   90.00
_cell.angle_gamma   90.00
#
_symmetry.space_group_name_H-M   'P 1'
#
loop_
_entity.id
_entity.type
_entity.pdbx_description
1 polymer ?
#
loop_
_entity_poly.entity_id
_entity_poly.type
_entity_poly.pdbx_seq_one_letter_code
_entity_poly.pdbx_strand_id
1 'polypeptide(L)'
;DGLARETYQAFRDFQREQPVATLTALVPWLPVRHRRPAREAAVRLRKRIGELVDQRLALIAACAAPDDLATKIMTTPDPETGAHFDRDEMVDQVAIFFLAGHETSAALLGWALWLLASAPKWAADVASEGEVFWQDPTFAHLSKMPVTRSVIRETLRLYPPVPMFVREAKKSETFRNRPVPPKAQIVISPWHLHRNDRYWDDPDAFDPSRWDTDAGRQAARGAYLPFSSGARVCPGAGFAMAEAAILLTAAMRRFDFKPLETPVPVAHLTVRARDGISLEAAAR
;
A
#
# COMPACT_ATOMS: atom_id res chain seq x y z
N ASP A 1 12.21 19.76 -2.45
CA ASP A 1 10.94 19.98 -1.71
C ASP A 1 9.79 20.50 -2.59
N GLY A 2 10.03 21.37 -3.59
CA GLY A 2 9.00 21.88 -4.51
C GLY A 2 8.42 20.77 -5.42
N LEU A 3 9.27 19.97 -6.02
CA LEU A 3 8.89 18.90 -6.93
C LEU A 3 7.99 17.84 -6.26
N ALA A 4 8.34 17.41 -5.06
CA ALA A 4 7.54 16.43 -4.31
C ALA A 4 6.14 16.98 -3.98
N ARG A 5 6.04 18.26 -3.60
CA ARG A 5 4.77 18.91 -3.31
C ARG A 5 3.89 19.06 -4.55
N GLU A 6 4.47 19.48 -5.67
CA GLU A 6 3.73 19.60 -6.94
C GLU A 6 3.26 18.24 -7.46
N THR A 7 4.11 17.22 -7.37
CA THR A 7 3.78 15.86 -7.77
C THR A 7 2.65 15.30 -6.89
N TYR A 8 2.71 15.52 -5.57
CA TYR A 8 1.66 15.13 -4.65
C TYR A 8 0.34 15.85 -4.94
N GLN A 9 0.37 17.16 -5.23
CA GLN A 9 -0.84 17.91 -5.55
C GLN A 9 -1.47 17.40 -6.86
N ALA A 10 -0.67 17.20 -7.91
CA ALA A 10 -1.14 16.64 -9.17
C ALA A 10 -1.77 15.25 -9.00
N PHE A 11 -1.20 14.43 -8.10
CA PHE A 11 -1.74 13.12 -7.75
C PHE A 11 -3.07 13.22 -7.00
N ARG A 12 -3.20 14.10 -6.02
CA ARG A 12 -4.47 14.33 -5.30
C ARG A 12 -5.58 14.80 -6.24
N ASP A 13 -5.26 15.70 -7.16
CA ASP A 13 -6.19 16.19 -8.17
C ASP A 13 -6.66 15.04 -9.08
N PHE A 14 -5.73 14.19 -9.52
CA PHE A 14 -6.04 12.99 -10.30
C PHE A 14 -6.96 12.04 -9.55
N GLN A 15 -6.68 11.75 -8.27
CA GLN A 15 -7.48 10.85 -7.46
C GLN A 15 -8.90 11.35 -7.18
N ARG A 16 -9.09 12.65 -6.97
CA ARG A 16 -10.41 13.24 -6.74
C ARG A 16 -11.35 13.06 -7.93
N GLU A 17 -10.80 12.98 -9.12
CA GLU A 17 -11.56 12.85 -10.36
C GLU A 17 -11.82 11.40 -10.79
N GLN A 18 -11.21 10.41 -10.10
CA GLN A 18 -11.33 8.98 -10.44
C GLN A 18 -12.73 8.35 -10.28
N PRO A 19 -13.62 8.75 -9.35
CA PRO A 19 -14.90 8.06 -9.10
C PRO A 19 -15.82 7.93 -10.32
N VAL A 20 -15.59 8.72 -11.36
CA VAL A 20 -16.45 8.71 -12.58
C VAL A 20 -16.15 7.52 -13.51
N ALA A 21 -14.99 6.87 -13.36
CA ALA A 21 -14.62 5.71 -14.18
C ALA A 21 -15.46 4.45 -13.87
N THR A 22 -16.13 4.41 -12.72
CA THR A 22 -16.88 3.23 -12.26
C THR A 22 -18.11 2.93 -13.10
N LEU A 23 -18.79 3.94 -13.65
CA LEU A 23 -19.96 3.76 -14.52
C LEU A 23 -19.58 3.19 -15.89
N THR A 24 -18.42 3.55 -16.43
CA THR A 24 -17.94 3.03 -17.72
C THR A 24 -17.42 1.59 -17.63
N ALA A 25 -17.03 1.13 -16.43
CA ALA A 25 -16.71 -0.27 -16.20
C ALA A 25 -17.93 -1.20 -16.33
N LEU A 26 -19.14 -0.69 -16.10
CA LEU A 26 -20.40 -1.42 -16.27
C LEU A 26 -20.88 -1.45 -17.73
N VAL A 27 -20.33 -0.59 -18.60
CA VAL A 27 -20.73 -0.46 -19.99
C VAL A 27 -19.48 -0.42 -20.88
N PRO A 28 -18.91 -1.59 -21.25
CA PRO A 28 -17.57 -1.70 -21.88
C PRO A 28 -17.41 -0.97 -23.23
N TRP A 29 -18.49 -0.65 -23.92
CA TRP A 29 -18.45 0.09 -25.19
C TRP A 29 -18.50 1.62 -25.03
N LEU A 30 -18.73 2.14 -23.82
CA LEU A 30 -18.67 3.57 -23.57
C LEU A 30 -17.19 4.00 -23.46
N PRO A 31 -16.74 4.98 -24.26
CA PRO A 31 -15.38 5.48 -24.13
C PRO A 31 -15.19 6.13 -22.75
N VAL A 32 -14.16 5.70 -22.03
CA VAL A 32 -13.79 6.30 -20.75
C VAL A 32 -13.34 7.74 -21.02
N ARG A 33 -14.20 8.70 -20.71
CA ARG A 33 -13.86 10.12 -20.78
C ARG A 33 -13.45 10.59 -19.39
N HIS A 34 -12.15 10.70 -19.18
CA HIS A 34 -11.65 11.41 -17.99
C HIS A 34 -12.02 12.88 -18.07
N ARG A 35 -12.39 13.45 -16.93
CA ARG A 35 -12.63 14.90 -16.83
C ARG A 35 -11.35 15.67 -17.17
N ARG A 36 -11.54 16.87 -17.74
CA ARG A 36 -10.40 17.71 -18.15
C ARG A 36 -9.37 17.95 -17.02
N PRO A 37 -9.76 18.25 -15.77
CA PRO A 37 -8.79 18.41 -14.68
C PRO A 37 -7.95 17.16 -14.41
N ALA A 38 -8.55 15.94 -14.48
CA ALA A 38 -7.83 14.69 -14.31
C ALA A 38 -6.77 14.47 -15.40
N ARG A 39 -7.13 14.77 -16.65
CA ARG A 39 -6.19 14.67 -17.78
C ARG A 39 -5.05 15.66 -17.65
N GLU A 40 -5.34 16.91 -17.30
CA GLU A 40 -4.31 17.93 -17.06
C GLU A 40 -3.38 17.56 -15.91
N ALA A 41 -3.93 17.02 -14.81
CA ALA A 41 -3.14 16.51 -13.68
C ALA A 41 -2.24 15.35 -14.10
N ALA A 42 -2.76 14.39 -14.88
CA ALA A 42 -1.97 13.26 -15.39
C ALA A 42 -0.82 13.73 -16.31
N VAL A 43 -1.09 14.70 -17.19
CA VAL A 43 -0.05 15.28 -18.07
C VAL A 43 1.04 15.97 -17.25
N ARG A 44 0.65 16.79 -16.26
CA ARG A 44 1.63 17.44 -15.37
C ARG A 44 2.47 16.42 -14.61
N LEU A 45 1.83 15.40 -14.04
CA LEU A 45 2.52 14.34 -13.31
C LEU A 45 3.52 13.60 -14.21
N ARG A 46 3.07 13.16 -15.40
CA ARG A 46 3.93 12.46 -16.36
C ARG A 46 5.13 13.31 -16.77
N LYS A 47 4.92 14.61 -17.01
CA LYS A 47 6.01 15.53 -17.34
C LYS A 47 7.04 15.59 -16.21
N ARG A 48 6.59 15.77 -14.95
CA ARG A 48 7.51 15.84 -13.79
C ARG A 48 8.29 14.55 -13.57
N ILE A 49 7.62 13.41 -13.70
CA ILE A 49 8.31 12.11 -13.60
C ILE A 49 9.31 11.95 -14.75
N GLY A 50 8.96 12.39 -15.97
CA GLY A 50 9.87 12.40 -17.10
C GLY A 50 11.13 13.21 -16.84
N GLU A 51 11.01 14.40 -16.24
CA GLU A 51 12.17 15.22 -15.84
C GLU A 51 13.06 14.48 -14.81
N LEU A 52 12.47 13.75 -13.86
CA LEU A 52 13.23 12.93 -12.90
C LEU A 52 13.94 11.75 -13.58
N VAL A 53 13.27 11.10 -14.52
CA VAL A 53 13.85 10.00 -15.31
C VAL A 53 15.04 10.50 -16.11
N ASP A 54 14.91 11.65 -16.82
CA ASP A 54 15.99 12.24 -17.59
C ASP A 54 17.22 12.61 -16.73
N GLN A 55 16.96 13.19 -15.55
CA GLN A 55 18.04 13.48 -14.58
C GLN A 55 18.74 12.20 -14.12
N ARG A 56 17.97 11.13 -13.84
CA ARG A 56 18.53 9.86 -13.40
C ARG A 56 19.34 9.18 -14.52
N LEU A 57 18.86 9.21 -15.75
CA LEU A 57 19.58 8.68 -16.91
C LEU A 57 20.92 9.41 -17.13
N ALA A 58 20.96 10.73 -16.94
CA ALA A 58 22.20 11.50 -16.98
C ALA A 58 23.19 11.06 -15.88
N LEU A 59 22.73 10.80 -14.67
CA LEU A 59 23.56 10.28 -13.57
C LEU A 59 24.06 8.85 -13.85
N ILE A 60 23.22 7.99 -14.43
CA ILE A 60 23.63 6.64 -14.85
C ILE A 60 24.74 6.71 -15.90
N ALA A 61 24.58 7.56 -16.92
CA ALA A 61 25.58 7.76 -17.96
C ALA A 61 26.91 8.29 -17.41
N ALA A 62 26.86 9.11 -16.34
CA ALA A 62 28.02 9.63 -15.65
C ALA A 62 28.61 8.66 -14.58
N CYS A 63 28.08 7.44 -14.43
CA CYS A 63 28.42 6.48 -13.37
C CYS A 63 28.31 7.07 -11.96
N ALA A 64 27.40 8.03 -11.75
CA ALA A 64 27.15 8.74 -10.50
C ALA A 64 25.76 8.48 -9.91
N ALA A 65 25.01 7.54 -10.49
CA ALA A 65 23.67 7.20 -10.00
C ALA A 65 23.74 6.45 -8.66
N PRO A 66 22.85 6.77 -7.70
CA PRO A 66 22.77 6.02 -6.46
C PRO A 66 22.24 4.59 -6.70
N ASP A 67 22.62 3.65 -5.85
CA ASP A 67 22.09 2.27 -5.85
C ASP A 67 20.71 2.25 -5.17
N ASP A 68 19.69 2.63 -5.94
CA ASP A 68 18.29 2.64 -5.48
C ASP A 68 17.36 1.95 -6.50
N LEU A 69 16.08 1.82 -6.11
CA LEU A 69 15.07 1.15 -6.93
C LEU A 69 14.92 1.82 -8.31
N ALA A 70 14.98 3.15 -8.39
CA ALA A 70 14.82 3.86 -9.66
C ALA A 70 15.97 3.52 -10.63
N THR A 71 17.21 3.51 -10.13
CA THR A 71 18.37 3.09 -10.92
C THR A 71 18.23 1.64 -11.36
N LYS A 72 17.80 0.73 -10.46
CA LYS A 72 17.59 -0.69 -10.80
C LYS A 72 16.55 -0.88 -11.88
N ILE A 73 15.41 -0.19 -11.81
CA ILE A 73 14.37 -0.24 -12.86
C ILE A 73 14.94 0.18 -14.21
N MET A 74 15.78 1.24 -14.23
CA MET A 74 16.31 1.80 -15.48
C MET A 74 17.48 1.00 -16.08
N THR A 75 18.17 0.19 -15.28
CA THR A 75 19.38 -0.53 -15.69
C THR A 75 19.23 -2.03 -15.79
N THR A 76 18.18 -2.62 -15.21
CA THR A 76 17.97 -4.07 -15.23
C THR A 76 17.25 -4.48 -16.51
N PRO A 77 17.83 -5.38 -17.33
CA PRO A 77 17.15 -5.91 -18.50
C PRO A 77 16.05 -6.89 -18.10
N ASP A 78 15.04 -7.00 -18.95
CA ASP A 78 14.02 -8.03 -18.84
C ASP A 78 14.67 -9.43 -18.92
N PRO A 79 14.42 -10.32 -17.97
CA PRO A 79 15.10 -11.61 -17.90
C PRO A 79 14.71 -12.60 -19.03
N GLU A 80 13.58 -12.39 -19.71
CA GLU A 80 13.11 -13.26 -20.78
C GLU A 80 13.59 -12.73 -22.14
N THR A 81 13.58 -11.41 -22.35
CA THR A 81 13.86 -10.80 -23.64
C THR A 81 15.24 -10.18 -23.72
N GLY A 82 15.88 -9.88 -22.60
CA GLY A 82 17.13 -9.11 -22.53
C GLY A 82 16.97 -7.62 -22.87
N ALA A 83 15.74 -7.15 -23.13
CA ALA A 83 15.47 -5.77 -23.47
C ALA A 83 15.46 -4.87 -22.22
N HIS A 84 15.90 -3.63 -22.39
CA HIS A 84 15.71 -2.58 -21.39
C HIS A 84 14.42 -1.82 -21.69
N PHE A 85 13.80 -1.25 -20.67
CA PHE A 85 12.72 -0.30 -20.87
C PHE A 85 13.18 0.89 -21.70
N ASP A 86 12.33 1.34 -22.62
CA ASP A 86 12.53 2.63 -23.24
C ASP A 86 12.24 3.78 -22.25
N ARG A 87 12.51 5.03 -22.67
CA ARG A 87 12.33 6.19 -21.80
C ARG A 87 10.87 6.33 -21.31
N ASP A 88 9.91 6.12 -22.19
CA ASP A 88 8.50 6.29 -21.85
C ASP A 88 8.00 5.16 -20.95
N GLU A 89 8.48 3.94 -21.15
CA GLU A 89 8.25 2.81 -20.25
C GLU A 89 8.88 3.06 -18.88
N MET A 90 10.10 3.61 -18.81
CA MET A 90 10.74 4.00 -17.54
C MET A 90 9.90 5.03 -16.79
N VAL A 91 9.34 6.02 -17.48
CA VAL A 91 8.43 7.01 -16.88
C VAL A 91 7.20 6.34 -16.31
N ASP A 92 6.61 5.38 -17.02
CA ASP A 92 5.44 4.64 -16.55
C ASP A 92 5.77 3.75 -15.34
N GLN A 93 6.91 3.07 -15.34
CA GLN A 93 7.35 2.26 -14.20
C GLN A 93 7.62 3.12 -12.96
N VAL A 94 8.35 4.22 -13.09
CA VAL A 94 8.60 5.13 -11.97
C VAL A 94 7.30 5.73 -11.45
N ALA A 95 6.39 6.12 -12.35
CA ALA A 95 5.08 6.64 -11.99
C ALA A 95 4.27 5.64 -11.17
N ILE A 96 4.18 4.39 -11.61
CA ILE A 96 3.38 3.38 -10.88
C ILE A 96 3.96 3.08 -9.49
N PHE A 97 5.28 2.96 -9.35
CA PHE A 97 5.90 2.74 -8.05
C PHE A 97 5.69 3.93 -7.11
N PHE A 98 5.81 5.16 -7.61
CA PHE A 98 5.55 6.36 -6.83
C PHE A 98 4.10 6.44 -6.36
N LEU A 99 3.14 6.25 -7.28
CA LEU A 99 1.71 6.35 -6.99
C LEU A 99 1.23 5.23 -6.07
N ALA A 100 1.66 3.99 -6.34
CA ALA A 100 1.22 2.83 -5.58
C ALA A 100 1.82 2.80 -4.16
N GLY A 101 3.08 3.24 -3.99
CA GLY A 101 3.76 3.21 -2.69
C GLY A 101 3.27 4.28 -1.73
N HIS A 102 3.07 5.52 -2.21
CA HIS A 102 2.81 6.66 -1.35
C HIS A 102 1.50 6.53 -0.55
N GLU A 103 0.38 6.30 -1.22
CA GLU A 103 -0.93 6.36 -0.57
C GLU A 103 -1.22 5.13 0.29
N THR A 104 -0.79 3.96 -0.16
CA THR A 104 -1.02 2.71 0.56
C THR A 104 -0.23 2.66 1.87
N SER A 105 1.04 3.11 1.86
CA SER A 105 1.86 3.25 3.06
C SER A 105 1.30 4.30 4.01
N ALA A 106 0.86 5.45 3.50
CA ALA A 106 0.26 6.51 4.33
C ALA A 106 -1.04 6.04 5.00
N ALA A 107 -1.90 5.30 4.28
CA ALA A 107 -3.12 4.73 4.85
C ALA A 107 -2.79 3.70 5.94
N LEU A 108 -1.86 2.78 5.68
CA LEU A 108 -1.39 1.79 6.67
C LEU A 108 -0.90 2.47 7.95
N LEU A 109 0.00 3.45 7.82
CA LEU A 109 0.57 4.14 8.98
C LEU A 109 -0.46 4.94 9.77
N GLY A 110 -1.36 5.64 9.09
CA GLY A 110 -2.44 6.38 9.74
C GLY A 110 -3.33 5.47 10.58
N TRP A 111 -3.79 4.36 10.02
CA TRP A 111 -4.61 3.39 10.75
C TRP A 111 -3.83 2.69 11.87
N ALA A 112 -2.55 2.36 11.67
CA ALA A 112 -1.71 1.76 12.70
C ALA A 112 -1.52 2.69 13.89
N LEU A 113 -1.25 3.98 13.66
CA LEU A 113 -1.11 4.97 14.72
C LEU A 113 -2.41 5.15 15.50
N TRP A 114 -3.57 5.18 14.82
CA TRP A 114 -4.86 5.28 15.50
C TRP A 114 -5.17 4.03 16.35
N LEU A 115 -4.89 2.83 15.83
CA LEU A 115 -5.08 1.58 16.56
C LEU A 115 -4.19 1.53 17.80
N LEU A 116 -2.93 1.92 17.67
CA LEU A 116 -1.99 1.99 18.79
C LEU A 116 -2.38 3.06 19.81
N ALA A 117 -2.84 4.23 19.36
CA ALA A 117 -3.36 5.27 20.25
C ALA A 117 -4.55 4.79 21.09
N SER A 118 -5.32 3.82 20.56
CA SER A 118 -6.46 3.19 21.22
C SER A 118 -6.09 1.93 22.04
N ALA A 119 -4.85 1.47 21.95
CA ALA A 119 -4.36 0.22 22.57
C ALA A 119 -3.00 0.43 23.28
N PRO A 120 -3.01 1.06 24.49
CA PRO A 120 -1.80 1.51 25.18
C PRO A 120 -0.75 0.41 25.43
N LYS A 121 -1.20 -0.84 25.68
CA LYS A 121 -0.29 -1.98 25.85
C LYS A 121 0.56 -2.21 24.58
N TRP A 122 -0.10 -2.30 23.42
CA TRP A 122 0.60 -2.52 22.16
C TRP A 122 1.47 -1.32 21.76
N ALA A 123 1.02 -0.10 22.10
CA ALA A 123 1.80 1.11 21.92
C ALA A 123 3.11 1.08 22.71
N ALA A 124 3.07 0.65 23.98
CA ALA A 124 4.25 0.50 24.82
C ALA A 124 5.20 -0.59 24.32
N ASP A 125 4.66 -1.74 23.89
CA ASP A 125 5.44 -2.85 23.36
C ASP A 125 6.19 -2.46 22.06
N VAL A 126 5.50 -1.75 21.13
CA VAL A 126 6.12 -1.22 19.89
C VAL A 126 7.17 -0.16 20.19
N ALA A 127 6.94 0.70 21.18
CA ALA A 127 7.92 1.70 21.58
C ALA A 127 9.19 1.02 22.16
N SER A 128 9.00 -0.01 22.98
CA SER A 128 10.12 -0.80 23.55
C SER A 128 10.96 -1.49 22.48
N GLU A 129 10.33 -2.12 21.48
CA GLU A 129 11.04 -2.67 20.33
C GLU A 129 11.77 -1.56 19.55
N GLY A 130 11.15 -0.39 19.41
CA GLY A 130 11.77 0.79 18.80
C GLY A 130 13.02 1.25 19.54
N GLU A 131 13.00 1.34 20.86
CA GLU A 131 14.20 1.71 21.64
C GLU A 131 15.37 0.79 21.37
N VAL A 132 15.13 -0.51 21.28
CA VAL A 132 16.19 -1.50 20.98
C VAL A 132 16.66 -1.37 19.52
N PHE A 133 15.72 -1.29 18.57
CA PHE A 133 16.06 -1.19 17.14
C PHE A 133 16.90 0.05 16.82
N TRP A 134 16.53 1.20 17.37
CA TRP A 134 17.20 2.47 17.07
C TRP A 134 18.56 2.67 17.74
N GLN A 135 19.03 1.72 18.58
CA GLN A 135 20.41 1.68 19.05
C GLN A 135 21.39 1.24 17.96
N ASP A 136 20.95 0.32 17.07
CA ASP A 136 21.70 -0.16 15.92
C ASP A 136 20.74 -0.46 14.76
N PRO A 137 20.25 0.58 14.05
CA PRO A 137 19.21 0.44 13.05
C PRO A 137 19.76 -0.12 11.73
N THR A 138 19.77 -1.44 11.62
CA THR A 138 20.16 -2.15 10.40
C THR A 138 18.96 -2.90 9.80
N PHE A 139 19.01 -3.17 8.50
CA PHE A 139 17.96 -3.93 7.83
C PHE A 139 17.80 -5.35 8.42
N ALA A 140 18.88 -5.98 8.85
CA ALA A 140 18.86 -7.29 9.49
C ALA A 140 18.08 -7.28 10.82
N HIS A 141 18.09 -6.16 11.55
CA HIS A 141 17.41 -6.03 12.83
C HIS A 141 15.89 -5.81 12.70
N LEU A 142 15.36 -5.51 11.51
CA LEU A 142 13.91 -5.45 11.28
C LEU A 142 13.21 -6.79 11.61
N SER A 143 13.90 -7.90 11.45
CA SER A 143 13.37 -9.22 11.81
C SER A 143 13.18 -9.43 13.32
N LYS A 144 13.86 -8.63 14.15
CA LYS A 144 13.85 -8.70 15.63
C LYS A 144 12.73 -7.88 16.27
N MET A 145 11.77 -7.39 15.48
CA MET A 145 10.60 -6.62 15.94
C MET A 145 9.30 -7.42 15.71
N PRO A 146 9.07 -8.53 16.42
CA PRO A 146 7.91 -9.39 16.21
C PRO A 146 6.60 -8.69 16.57
N VAL A 147 6.54 -7.90 17.63
CA VAL A 147 5.34 -7.17 18.05
C VAL A 147 4.95 -6.12 17.01
N THR A 148 5.91 -5.29 16.58
CA THR A 148 5.69 -4.28 15.53
C THR A 148 5.17 -4.93 14.24
N ARG A 149 5.74 -6.07 13.84
CA ARG A 149 5.28 -6.83 12.66
C ARG A 149 3.86 -7.35 12.84
N SER A 150 3.51 -7.85 14.02
CA SER A 150 2.17 -8.33 14.34
C SER A 150 1.14 -7.20 14.35
N VAL A 151 1.48 -6.03 14.88
CA VAL A 151 0.69 -4.80 14.81
C VAL A 151 0.44 -4.38 13.35
N ILE A 152 1.48 -4.34 12.52
CA ILE A 152 1.34 -4.00 11.09
C ILE A 152 0.45 -5.00 10.37
N ARG A 153 0.62 -6.30 10.62
CA ARG A 153 -0.22 -7.35 10.03
C ARG A 153 -1.68 -7.21 10.44
N GLU A 154 -1.93 -6.93 11.71
CA GLU A 154 -3.28 -6.75 12.23
C GLU A 154 -3.93 -5.47 11.68
N THR A 155 -3.16 -4.40 11.54
CA THR A 155 -3.63 -3.19 10.84
C THR A 155 -4.02 -3.48 9.40
N LEU A 156 -3.18 -4.21 8.66
CA LEU A 156 -3.46 -4.63 7.28
C LEU A 156 -4.65 -5.59 7.18
N ARG A 157 -4.94 -6.35 8.22
CA ARG A 157 -6.13 -7.18 8.30
C ARG A 157 -7.38 -6.33 8.44
N LEU A 158 -7.38 -5.43 9.43
CA LEU A 158 -8.53 -4.57 9.72
C LEU A 158 -8.73 -3.47 8.69
N TYR A 159 -7.67 -2.84 8.25
CA TYR A 159 -7.69 -1.70 7.31
C TYR A 159 -6.76 -1.96 6.13
N PRO A 160 -7.07 -2.98 5.28
CA PRO A 160 -6.26 -3.21 4.09
C PRO A 160 -6.35 -1.99 3.17
N PRO A 161 -5.22 -1.35 2.80
CA PRO A 161 -5.25 -0.17 1.95
C PRO A 161 -6.01 -0.39 0.64
N VAL A 162 -5.90 -1.58 0.05
CA VAL A 162 -6.68 -1.98 -1.13
C VAL A 162 -7.83 -2.89 -0.67
N PRO A 163 -9.09 -2.37 -0.54
CA PRO A 163 -10.21 -3.13 0.03
C PRO A 163 -10.73 -4.22 -0.90
N MET A 164 -10.51 -4.08 -2.21
CA MET A 164 -10.91 -5.05 -3.21
C MET A 164 -10.00 -4.97 -4.44
N PHE A 165 -9.87 -6.06 -5.15
CA PHE A 165 -9.22 -6.12 -6.45
C PHE A 165 -9.96 -7.06 -7.39
N VAL A 166 -9.77 -6.85 -8.70
CA VAL A 166 -10.50 -7.57 -9.74
C VAL A 166 -9.55 -8.49 -10.51
N ARG A 167 -10.08 -9.63 -10.91
CA ARG A 167 -9.46 -10.55 -11.87
C ARG A 167 -10.42 -10.80 -13.01
N GLU A 168 -9.92 -11.00 -14.20
CA GLU A 168 -10.69 -11.39 -15.37
C GLU A 168 -10.42 -12.85 -15.71
N ALA A 169 -11.47 -13.62 -15.94
CA ALA A 169 -11.36 -14.99 -16.40
C ALA A 169 -10.88 -15.00 -17.86
N LYS A 170 -9.70 -15.59 -18.12
CA LYS A 170 -9.14 -15.70 -19.48
C LYS A 170 -9.85 -16.77 -20.32
N LYS A 171 -10.40 -17.79 -19.69
CA LYS A 171 -11.13 -18.92 -20.29
C LYS A 171 -12.36 -19.27 -19.45
N SER A 172 -13.20 -20.17 -19.94
CA SER A 172 -14.29 -20.72 -19.14
C SER A 172 -13.74 -21.47 -17.92
N GLU A 173 -14.29 -21.16 -16.76
CA GLU A 173 -13.94 -21.77 -15.47
C GLU A 173 -15.21 -22.19 -14.74
N THR A 174 -15.05 -22.93 -13.66
CA THR A 174 -16.16 -23.26 -12.75
C THR A 174 -15.77 -22.88 -11.34
N PHE A 175 -16.61 -22.09 -10.68
CA PHE A 175 -16.42 -21.69 -9.29
C PHE A 175 -17.65 -22.06 -8.45
N ARG A 176 -17.48 -22.91 -7.45
CA ARG A 176 -18.58 -23.43 -6.59
C ARG A 176 -19.75 -23.96 -7.42
N ASN A 177 -19.48 -24.81 -8.41
CA ASN A 177 -20.44 -25.38 -9.35
C ASN A 177 -21.22 -24.35 -10.20
N ARG A 178 -20.71 -23.13 -10.31
CA ARG A 178 -21.27 -22.11 -11.21
C ARG A 178 -20.30 -21.86 -12.35
N PRO A 179 -20.80 -21.82 -13.61
CA PRO A 179 -19.96 -21.49 -14.74
C PRO A 179 -19.52 -20.02 -14.68
N VAL A 180 -18.25 -19.79 -14.94
CA VAL A 180 -17.64 -18.47 -15.08
C VAL A 180 -17.20 -18.31 -16.53
N PRO A 181 -17.89 -17.53 -17.36
CA PRO A 181 -17.53 -17.35 -18.76
C PRO A 181 -16.22 -16.57 -18.92
N PRO A 182 -15.54 -16.68 -20.07
CA PRO A 182 -14.40 -15.83 -20.40
C PRO A 182 -14.79 -14.35 -20.28
N LYS A 183 -13.84 -13.53 -19.86
CA LYS A 183 -14.01 -12.09 -19.56
C LYS A 183 -14.91 -11.76 -18.37
N ALA A 184 -15.42 -12.75 -17.64
CA ALA A 184 -16.10 -12.48 -16.38
C ALA A 184 -15.16 -11.81 -15.39
N GLN A 185 -15.64 -10.77 -14.74
CA GLN A 185 -14.91 -10.10 -13.68
C GLN A 185 -15.17 -10.79 -12.34
N ILE A 186 -14.10 -11.16 -11.66
CA ILE A 186 -14.11 -11.77 -10.34
C ILE A 186 -13.56 -10.75 -9.35
N VAL A 187 -14.43 -10.27 -8.46
CA VAL A 187 -14.05 -9.33 -7.39
C VAL A 187 -13.63 -10.12 -6.17
N ILE A 188 -12.43 -9.85 -5.67
CA ILE A 188 -11.89 -10.39 -4.43
C ILE A 188 -11.76 -9.24 -3.46
N SER A 189 -12.37 -9.37 -2.26
CA SER A 189 -12.38 -8.31 -1.26
C SER A 189 -11.60 -8.73 0.00
N PRO A 190 -10.35 -8.27 0.15
CA PRO A 190 -9.62 -8.39 1.41
C PRO A 190 -10.40 -7.82 2.59
N TRP A 191 -11.07 -6.68 2.44
CA TRP A 191 -11.89 -6.08 3.48
C TRP A 191 -12.89 -7.04 4.13
N HIS A 192 -13.64 -7.80 3.31
CA HIS A 192 -14.61 -8.77 3.80
C HIS A 192 -13.95 -10.10 4.20
N LEU A 193 -12.93 -10.54 3.47
CA LEU A 193 -12.24 -11.78 3.74
C LEU A 193 -11.51 -11.76 5.09
N HIS A 194 -10.85 -10.64 5.38
CA HIS A 194 -10.13 -10.42 6.63
C HIS A 194 -11.04 -10.23 7.85
N ARG A 195 -12.34 -10.05 7.64
CA ARG A 195 -13.36 -9.93 8.69
C ARG A 195 -14.35 -11.07 8.71
N ASN A 196 -14.10 -12.14 7.99
CA ASN A 196 -14.99 -13.27 7.92
C ASN A 196 -14.81 -14.17 9.16
N ASP A 197 -15.85 -14.32 9.95
CA ASP A 197 -15.91 -15.10 11.19
C ASP A 197 -15.64 -16.61 11.02
N ARG A 198 -15.74 -17.12 9.78
CA ARG A 198 -15.32 -18.49 9.46
C ARG A 198 -13.82 -18.72 9.54
N TYR A 199 -13.03 -17.66 9.48
CA TYR A 199 -11.56 -17.72 9.46
C TYR A 199 -10.94 -17.02 10.66
N TRP A 200 -11.60 -15.97 11.19
CA TRP A 200 -11.04 -15.10 12.19
C TRP A 200 -11.93 -15.07 13.42
N ASP A 201 -11.39 -15.50 14.54
CA ASP A 201 -12.06 -15.34 15.85
C ASP A 201 -12.05 -13.85 16.21
N ASP A 202 -13.19 -13.34 16.68
CA ASP A 202 -13.39 -11.93 17.00
C ASP A 202 -12.85 -11.00 15.89
N PRO A 203 -13.45 -11.05 14.67
CA PRO A 203 -12.86 -10.51 13.47
C PRO A 203 -12.71 -9.00 13.45
N ASP A 204 -13.46 -8.26 14.25
CA ASP A 204 -13.40 -6.81 14.35
C ASP A 204 -12.48 -6.29 15.46
N ALA A 205 -12.02 -7.17 16.36
CA ALA A 205 -11.08 -6.81 17.39
C ALA A 205 -9.66 -6.58 16.85
N PHE A 206 -8.99 -5.55 17.37
CA PHE A 206 -7.56 -5.33 17.16
C PHE A 206 -6.75 -6.17 18.14
N ASP A 207 -6.29 -7.31 17.71
CA ASP A 207 -5.49 -8.24 18.49
C ASP A 207 -4.24 -8.71 17.74
N PRO A 208 -3.11 -8.03 17.88
CA PRO A 208 -1.85 -8.45 17.31
C PRO A 208 -1.35 -9.83 17.79
N SER A 209 -1.81 -10.33 18.95
CA SER A 209 -1.36 -11.64 19.46
C SER A 209 -1.86 -12.81 18.60
N ARG A 210 -2.93 -12.63 17.82
CA ARG A 210 -3.45 -13.68 16.93
C ARG A 210 -2.40 -14.23 15.96
N TRP A 211 -1.42 -13.43 15.57
CA TRP A 211 -0.36 -13.83 14.64
C TRP A 211 0.62 -14.85 15.23
N ASP A 212 0.64 -14.99 16.56
CA ASP A 212 1.48 -15.95 17.29
C ASP A 212 0.75 -17.27 17.58
N THR A 213 -0.57 -17.34 17.31
CA THR A 213 -1.38 -18.53 17.51
C THR A 213 -1.42 -19.44 16.28
N ASP A 214 -1.66 -20.75 16.47
CA ASP A 214 -1.83 -21.68 15.36
C ASP A 214 -3.09 -21.37 14.54
N ALA A 215 -4.18 -21.01 15.22
CA ALA A 215 -5.42 -20.58 14.56
C ALA A 215 -5.20 -19.37 13.65
N GLY A 216 -4.55 -18.33 14.15
CA GLY A 216 -4.25 -17.13 13.36
C GLY A 216 -3.31 -17.42 12.18
N ARG A 217 -2.30 -18.27 12.37
CA ARG A 217 -1.42 -18.73 11.27
C ARG A 217 -2.19 -19.54 10.21
N GLN A 218 -3.15 -20.36 10.63
CA GLN A 218 -3.99 -21.12 9.70
C GLN A 218 -4.95 -20.19 8.95
N ALA A 219 -5.63 -19.26 9.64
CA ALA A 219 -6.48 -18.25 9.04
C ALA A 219 -5.72 -17.41 7.99
N ALA A 220 -4.49 -17.01 8.33
CA ALA A 220 -3.65 -16.22 7.43
C ALA A 220 -3.34 -16.94 6.11
N ARG A 221 -3.12 -18.23 6.13
CA ARG A 221 -2.87 -19.01 4.89
C ARG A 221 -4.06 -19.01 3.92
N GLY A 222 -5.28 -18.96 4.44
CA GLY A 222 -6.51 -19.06 3.64
C GLY A 222 -7.23 -17.74 3.41
N ALA A 223 -7.06 -16.76 4.28
CA ALA A 223 -7.93 -15.59 4.35
C ALA A 223 -7.20 -14.26 4.61
N TYR A 224 -5.89 -14.17 4.33
CA TYR A 224 -5.11 -12.94 4.51
C TYR A 224 -4.41 -12.56 3.21
N LEU A 225 -4.93 -11.55 2.51
CA LEU A 225 -4.50 -11.13 1.17
C LEU A 225 -4.26 -9.62 1.06
N PRO A 226 -3.55 -8.96 2.00
CA PRO A 226 -3.38 -7.50 1.96
C PRO A 226 -2.53 -7.04 0.77
N PHE A 227 -1.67 -7.91 0.25
CA PHE A 227 -0.78 -7.66 -0.88
C PHE A 227 -1.16 -8.43 -2.14
N SER A 228 -2.42 -8.91 -2.24
CA SER A 228 -2.86 -9.77 -3.34
C SER A 228 -2.12 -11.12 -3.37
N SER A 229 -2.21 -11.85 -4.49
CA SER A 229 -1.59 -13.17 -4.66
C SER A 229 -1.39 -13.51 -6.14
N GLY A 230 -0.52 -14.50 -6.43
CA GLY A 230 -0.24 -14.98 -7.77
C GLY A 230 0.57 -13.99 -8.61
N ALA A 231 0.38 -14.02 -9.94
CA ALA A 231 1.13 -13.20 -10.89
C ALA A 231 0.95 -11.67 -10.71
N ARG A 232 0.02 -11.26 -9.86
CA ARG A 232 -0.27 -9.85 -9.52
C ARG A 232 -0.05 -9.55 -8.04
N VAL A 233 0.81 -10.32 -7.38
CA VAL A 233 1.25 -10.02 -6.01
C VAL A 233 1.95 -8.66 -5.98
N CYS A 234 1.79 -7.93 -4.88
CA CYS A 234 2.43 -6.62 -4.73
C CYS A 234 3.97 -6.76 -4.71
N PRO A 235 4.69 -6.14 -5.65
CA PRO A 235 6.16 -6.18 -5.65
C PRO A 235 6.77 -5.39 -4.49
N GLY A 236 6.04 -4.40 -3.95
CA GLY A 236 6.46 -3.57 -2.82
C GLY A 236 6.14 -4.12 -1.43
N ALA A 237 5.64 -5.36 -1.30
CA ALA A 237 5.19 -5.90 -0.01
C ALA A 237 6.31 -5.89 1.06
N GLY A 238 7.51 -6.32 0.70
CA GLY A 238 8.67 -6.32 1.61
C GLY A 238 9.09 -4.91 2.00
N PHE A 239 9.11 -3.98 1.04
CA PHE A 239 9.41 -2.57 1.27
C PHE A 239 8.38 -1.93 2.22
N ALA A 240 7.09 -2.09 1.95
CA ALA A 240 6.01 -1.54 2.76
C ALA A 240 6.06 -2.03 4.22
N MET A 241 6.36 -3.31 4.44
CA MET A 241 6.51 -3.87 5.78
C MET A 241 7.72 -3.29 6.52
N ALA A 242 8.85 -3.11 5.84
CA ALA A 242 10.06 -2.52 6.41
C ALA A 242 9.86 -1.02 6.71
N GLU A 243 9.34 -0.28 5.75
CA GLU A 243 9.02 1.15 5.89
C GLU A 243 8.07 1.40 7.06
N ALA A 244 6.96 0.64 7.12
CA ALA A 244 6.00 0.76 8.21
C ALA A 244 6.62 0.46 9.57
N ALA A 245 7.47 -0.56 9.69
CA ALA A 245 8.14 -0.88 10.94
C ALA A 245 9.08 0.24 11.40
N ILE A 246 9.88 0.78 10.48
CA ILE A 246 10.82 1.88 10.77
C ILE A 246 10.05 3.14 11.20
N LEU A 247 9.04 3.55 10.44
CA LEU A 247 8.31 4.79 10.71
C LEU A 247 7.46 4.67 11.97
N LEU A 248 6.82 3.51 12.18
CA LEU A 248 5.98 3.28 13.34
C LEU A 248 6.80 3.28 14.63
N THR A 249 7.93 2.57 14.67
CA THR A 249 8.81 2.57 15.83
C THR A 249 9.47 3.92 16.06
N ALA A 250 9.83 4.66 15.02
CA ALA A 250 10.35 6.03 15.15
C ALA A 250 9.32 7.00 15.76
N ALA A 251 8.04 6.84 15.42
CA ALA A 251 6.97 7.64 15.99
C ALA A 251 6.70 7.26 17.44
N MET A 252 6.51 5.95 17.70
CA MET A 252 6.10 5.44 19.02
C MET A 252 7.16 5.62 20.12
N ARG A 253 8.44 5.64 19.77
CA ARG A 253 9.51 5.93 20.75
C ARG A 253 9.60 7.40 21.14
N ARG A 254 9.05 8.32 20.34
CA ARG A 254 9.18 9.77 20.56
C ARG A 254 7.90 10.42 21.08
N PHE A 255 6.76 9.80 20.80
CA PHE A 255 5.48 10.40 21.10
C PHE A 255 4.52 9.40 21.71
N ASP A 256 3.72 9.86 22.66
CA ASP A 256 2.48 9.23 23.08
C ASP A 256 1.33 9.83 22.28
N PHE A 257 0.47 8.96 21.74
CA PHE A 257 -0.66 9.36 20.94
C PHE A 257 -1.98 9.05 21.67
N LYS A 258 -2.94 9.98 21.56
CA LYS A 258 -4.33 9.76 22.01
C LYS A 258 -5.28 10.02 20.85
N PRO A 259 -6.28 9.15 20.63
CA PRO A 259 -7.27 9.39 19.60
C PRO A 259 -8.19 10.54 20.03
N LEU A 260 -8.43 11.51 19.14
CA LEU A 260 -9.39 12.60 19.37
C LEU A 260 -10.81 12.17 18.97
N GLU A 261 -10.91 11.29 18.00
CA GLU A 261 -12.18 10.78 17.46
C GLU A 261 -12.03 9.36 16.91
N THR A 262 -13.16 8.71 16.66
CA THR A 262 -13.17 7.43 15.93
C THR A 262 -13.30 7.70 14.44
N PRO A 263 -12.25 7.43 13.64
CA PRO A 263 -12.29 7.70 12.21
C PRO A 263 -13.23 6.73 11.49
N VAL A 264 -13.98 7.27 10.51
CA VAL A 264 -14.91 6.48 9.70
C VAL A 264 -14.19 6.00 8.43
N PRO A 265 -13.99 4.67 8.25
CA PRO A 265 -13.36 4.17 7.04
C PRO A 265 -14.27 4.38 5.82
N VAL A 266 -13.70 4.87 4.73
CA VAL A 266 -14.35 5.00 3.43
C VAL A 266 -13.48 4.38 2.35
N ALA A 267 -14.12 3.62 1.46
CA ALA A 267 -13.44 3.00 0.33
C ALA A 267 -13.45 3.95 -0.86
N HIS A 268 -12.26 4.38 -1.25
CA HIS A 268 -11.97 4.99 -2.55
C HIS A 268 -11.05 4.04 -3.34
N LEU A 269 -9.99 4.54 -3.95
CA LEU A 269 -8.92 3.68 -4.46
C LEU A 269 -8.24 2.94 -3.31
N THR A 270 -8.08 3.63 -2.17
CA THR A 270 -7.60 3.07 -0.90
C THR A 270 -8.63 3.27 0.22
N VAL A 271 -8.51 2.51 1.30
CA VAL A 271 -9.28 2.70 2.52
C VAL A 271 -8.70 3.88 3.30
N ARG A 272 -9.45 4.96 3.34
CA ARG A 272 -9.09 6.18 4.09
C ARG A 272 -10.08 6.45 5.21
N ALA A 273 -9.67 7.26 6.17
CA ALA A 273 -10.62 7.91 7.07
C ALA A 273 -11.31 9.06 6.31
N ARG A 274 -12.64 9.16 6.44
CA ARG A 274 -13.47 10.18 5.75
C ARG A 274 -12.95 11.60 5.96
N ASP A 275 -12.68 11.93 7.21
CA ASP A 275 -12.30 13.29 7.63
C ASP A 275 -10.83 13.37 8.07
N GLY A 276 -10.06 12.32 7.77
CA GLY A 276 -8.69 12.14 8.24
C GLY A 276 -8.62 11.39 9.57
N ILE A 277 -7.43 11.24 10.11
CA ILE A 277 -7.18 10.64 11.42
C ILE A 277 -6.54 11.71 12.29
N SER A 278 -7.27 12.14 13.31
CA SER A 278 -6.85 13.18 14.24
C SER A 278 -6.35 12.56 15.55
N LEU A 279 -5.11 12.83 15.89
CA LEU A 279 -4.44 12.34 17.09
C LEU A 279 -3.82 13.53 17.85
N GLU A 280 -3.94 13.51 19.17
CA GLU A 280 -3.10 14.33 20.04
C GLU A 280 -1.75 13.63 20.19
N ALA A 281 -0.65 14.36 20.05
CA ALA A 281 0.70 13.84 20.21
C ALA A 281 1.42 14.60 21.32
N ALA A 282 1.90 13.90 22.33
CA ALA A 282 2.76 14.41 23.40
C ALA A 282 4.14 13.79 23.26
N ALA A 283 5.21 14.61 23.40
CA ALA A 283 6.55 14.10 23.41
C ALA A 283 6.80 13.25 24.69
N ARG A 284 7.49 12.12 24.52
CA ARG A 284 7.96 11.28 25.64
C ARG A 284 9.17 11.86 26.33
#